data_96db93ab094d09235ad503d71aa2f9a8
#
_entry.id   96db93ab094d09235ad503d71aa2f9a8
#
_cell.length_a   1.000
_cell.length_b   1.000
_cell.length_c   1.000
_cell.angle_alpha   90.00
_cell.angle_beta   90.00
_cell.angle_gamma   90.00
#
_symmetry.space_group_name_H-M   'P 1'
#
loop_
_entity.id
_entity.type
_entity.pdbx_description
1 polymer ?
#
loop_
_entity_poly.entity_id
_entity_poly.type
_entity_poly.pdbx_seq_one_letter_code
_entity_poly.pdbx_strand_id
1 'polypeptide(L)'
;DCGRQELNDWLRQVARQHQDKGLSKTFVAIRGQAPTLVCAYYALTLAELDSQHLPEVWPKKLPRRIPGVRLGRLAVDRQHQGKGLGELLLMDALMRSKRIYTEAGGIGLFVDALDAQAAGYYQRFGFVASPDNPLLLFLPAKIAE
;
A
#
# COMPACT_ATOMS: atom_id res chain seq x y z
N ASP A 1 13.61 9.83 8.50
CA ASP A 1 12.51 10.80 8.69
C ASP A 1 11.85 11.11 7.36
N CYS A 2 10.59 10.70 7.24
CA CYS A 2 9.81 10.91 6.00
C CYS A 2 8.96 12.19 6.04
N GLY A 3 8.98 12.90 7.16
CA GLY A 3 8.15 14.08 7.37
C GLY A 3 6.78 13.79 7.97
N ARG A 4 6.44 12.53 8.16
CA ARG A 4 5.19 12.10 8.78
C ARG A 4 5.51 11.28 10.01
N GLN A 5 5.22 11.84 11.20
CA GLN A 5 5.62 11.21 12.46
C GLN A 5 4.99 9.83 12.64
N GLU A 6 3.73 9.65 12.26
CA GLU A 6 3.07 8.35 12.40
C GLU A 6 3.79 7.26 11.62
N LEU A 7 4.28 7.58 10.43
CA LEU A 7 5.00 6.61 9.59
C LEU A 7 6.38 6.32 10.13
N ASN A 8 7.07 7.35 10.66
CA ASN A 8 8.37 7.17 11.30
C ASN A 8 8.25 6.28 12.54
N ASP A 9 7.27 6.56 13.38
CA ASP A 9 7.05 5.81 14.61
C ASP A 9 6.67 4.36 14.33
N TRP A 10 5.82 4.13 13.34
CA TRP A 10 5.42 2.78 12.97
C TRP A 10 6.63 1.94 12.57
N LEU A 11 7.51 2.48 11.73
CA LEU A 11 8.71 1.76 11.28
C LEU A 11 9.63 1.43 12.46
N ARG A 12 9.85 2.37 13.37
CA ARG A 12 10.76 2.19 14.50
C ARG A 12 10.22 1.26 15.57
N GLN A 13 8.90 1.33 15.84
CA GLN A 13 8.31 0.73 17.04
C GLN A 13 7.42 -0.46 16.78
N VAL A 14 6.79 -0.56 15.62
CA VAL A 14 5.71 -1.50 15.37
C VAL A 14 6.02 -2.50 14.26
N ALA A 15 6.71 -2.08 13.20
CA ALA A 15 6.88 -2.88 11.99
C ALA A 15 7.46 -4.26 12.27
N ARG A 16 8.51 -4.33 13.07
CA ARG A 16 9.17 -5.60 13.37
C ARG A 16 8.28 -6.54 14.17
N GLN A 17 7.54 -5.99 15.13
CA GLN A 17 6.61 -6.79 15.93
C GLN A 17 5.52 -7.40 15.07
N HIS A 18 4.95 -6.62 14.15
CA HIS A 18 3.93 -7.12 13.22
C HIS A 18 4.49 -8.20 12.30
N GLN A 19 5.71 -8.02 11.81
CA GLN A 19 6.34 -9.01 10.95
C GLN A 19 6.64 -10.31 11.69
N ASP A 20 7.17 -10.23 12.90
CA ASP A 20 7.47 -11.40 13.73
C ASP A 20 6.20 -12.18 14.07
N LYS A 21 5.07 -11.50 14.23
CA LYS A 21 3.77 -12.12 14.50
C LYS A 21 3.02 -12.53 13.23
N GLY A 22 3.57 -12.30 12.05
CA GLY A 22 2.91 -12.62 10.79
C GLY A 22 1.74 -11.71 10.43
N LEU A 23 1.61 -10.53 11.08
CA LEU A 23 0.49 -9.63 10.84
C LEU A 23 0.65 -8.79 9.57
N SER A 24 1.89 -8.45 9.22
CA SER A 24 2.20 -7.72 8.00
C SER A 24 3.65 -7.96 7.59
N LYS A 25 3.97 -7.65 6.34
CA LYS A 25 5.33 -7.70 5.82
C LYS A 25 5.78 -6.30 5.46
N THR A 26 6.98 -5.92 5.93
CA THR A 26 7.58 -4.63 5.64
C THR A 26 8.76 -4.80 4.73
N PHE A 27 8.82 -3.99 3.68
CA PHE A 27 9.89 -3.98 2.69
C PHE A 27 10.59 -2.63 2.75
N VAL A 28 11.90 -2.63 2.82
CA VAL A 28 12.68 -1.41 2.98
C VAL A 28 13.64 -1.22 1.81
N ALA A 29 13.87 0.05 1.45
CA ALA A 29 14.96 0.43 0.55
C ALA A 29 16.09 0.98 1.39
N ILE A 30 17.29 0.46 1.20
CA ILE A 30 18.48 0.90 1.90
C ILE A 30 19.44 1.58 0.92
N ARG A 31 20.28 2.46 1.43
CA ARG A 31 21.26 3.16 0.63
C ARG A 31 22.58 2.41 0.61
N GLY A 32 22.99 1.97 -0.60
CA GLY A 32 24.27 1.31 -0.79
C GLY A 32 24.45 0.10 0.12
N GLN A 33 25.58 0.05 0.81
CA GLN A 33 25.92 -1.06 1.71
C GLN A 33 25.69 -0.73 3.18
N ALA A 34 24.97 0.35 3.48
CA ALA A 34 24.67 0.74 4.85
C ALA A 34 23.28 0.21 5.26
N PRO A 35 23.17 -1.04 5.77
CA PRO A 35 21.89 -1.67 6.03
C PRO A 35 21.09 -1.03 7.16
N THR A 36 21.71 -0.12 7.93
CA THR A 36 21.03 0.57 9.01
C THR A 36 20.33 1.85 8.58
N LEU A 37 20.57 2.29 7.32
CA LEU A 37 19.99 3.54 6.80
C LEU A 37 18.83 3.23 5.87
N VAL A 38 17.60 3.30 6.38
CA VAL A 38 16.39 3.09 5.61
C VAL A 38 16.04 4.38 4.88
N CYS A 39 16.02 4.32 3.55
CA CYS A 39 15.65 5.45 2.69
C CYS A 39 14.15 5.53 2.44
N ALA A 40 13.48 4.38 2.44
CA ALA A 40 12.05 4.29 2.19
C ALA A 40 11.54 2.93 2.66
N TYR A 41 10.23 2.83 2.87
CA TYR A 41 9.61 1.54 3.18
C TYR A 41 8.15 1.50 2.76
N TYR A 42 7.61 0.30 2.64
CA TYR A 42 6.18 0.07 2.56
C TYR A 42 5.83 -1.24 3.29
N ALA A 43 4.57 -1.39 3.63
CA ALA A 43 4.08 -2.59 4.30
C ALA A 43 2.86 -3.15 3.56
N LEU A 44 2.80 -4.47 3.44
CA LEU A 44 1.66 -5.18 2.86
C LEU A 44 1.04 -6.10 3.89
N THR A 45 -0.28 -6.22 3.84
CA THR A 45 -1.01 -7.21 4.63
C THR A 45 -2.22 -7.70 3.85
N LEU A 46 -2.64 -8.93 4.14
CA LEU A 46 -3.92 -9.44 3.65
C LEU A 46 -5.04 -8.81 4.46
N ALA A 47 -6.14 -8.50 3.80
CA ALA A 47 -7.27 -7.88 4.47
C ALA A 47 -8.58 -8.29 3.82
N GLU A 48 -9.64 -8.23 4.59
CA GLU A 48 -11.00 -8.36 4.10
C GLU A 48 -11.61 -6.98 3.92
N LEU A 49 -12.31 -6.81 2.82
CA LEU A 49 -12.98 -5.55 2.47
C LEU A 49 -14.47 -5.76 2.41
N ASP A 50 -15.23 -4.71 2.75
CA ASP A 50 -16.65 -4.67 2.49
C ASP A 50 -16.84 -4.19 1.05
N SER A 51 -17.45 -5.02 0.21
CA SER A 51 -17.66 -4.72 -1.20
C SER A 51 -18.53 -3.50 -1.43
N GLN A 52 -19.29 -3.04 -0.44
CA GLN A 52 -20.10 -1.83 -0.55
C GLN A 52 -19.26 -0.56 -0.74
N HIS A 53 -17.99 -0.58 -0.33
CA HIS A 53 -17.11 0.57 -0.48
C HIS A 53 -16.39 0.61 -1.82
N LEU A 54 -16.54 -0.43 -2.65
CA LEU A 54 -15.85 -0.49 -3.94
C LEU A 54 -16.39 0.51 -4.94
N PRO A 55 -15.52 1.12 -5.75
CA PRO A 55 -15.96 1.94 -6.89
C PRO A 55 -16.76 1.13 -7.90
N GLU A 56 -17.53 1.82 -8.74
CA GLU A 56 -18.37 1.19 -9.75
C GLU A 56 -17.61 0.40 -10.82
N VAL A 57 -16.30 0.60 -10.92
CA VAL A 57 -15.46 -0.15 -11.87
C VAL A 57 -15.39 -1.65 -11.56
N TRP A 58 -15.77 -2.05 -10.35
CA TRP A 58 -15.85 -3.46 -9.98
C TRP A 58 -17.19 -4.08 -10.33
N PRO A 59 -17.24 -5.41 -10.60
CA PRO A 59 -18.50 -6.11 -10.84
C PRO A 59 -19.45 -5.95 -9.66
N LYS A 60 -20.76 -5.80 -9.96
CA LYS A 60 -21.79 -5.55 -8.95
C LYS A 60 -22.16 -6.76 -8.11
N LYS A 61 -21.78 -7.98 -8.54
CA LYS A 61 -22.17 -9.23 -7.87
C LYS A 61 -21.02 -9.84 -7.13
N LEU A 62 -20.51 -9.12 -6.12
CA LEU A 62 -19.48 -9.65 -5.26
C LEU A 62 -20.06 -9.97 -3.89
N PRO A 63 -19.53 -10.99 -3.20
CA PRO A 63 -19.86 -11.21 -1.80
C PRO A 63 -19.61 -9.93 -1.00
N ARG A 64 -20.29 -9.79 0.13
CA ARG A 64 -20.12 -8.60 0.96
C ARG A 64 -18.69 -8.48 1.48
N ARG A 65 -18.08 -9.61 1.86
CA ARG A 65 -16.69 -9.64 2.31
C ARG A 65 -15.82 -10.27 1.26
N ILE A 66 -14.78 -9.53 0.86
CA ILE A 66 -13.88 -9.93 -0.22
C ILE A 66 -12.44 -9.76 0.20
N PRO A 67 -11.55 -10.67 -0.26
CA PRO A 67 -10.13 -10.57 0.08
C PRO A 67 -9.41 -9.57 -0.81
N GLY A 68 -8.46 -8.87 -0.22
CA GLY A 68 -7.58 -7.95 -0.93
C GLY A 68 -6.24 -7.82 -0.22
N VAL A 69 -5.34 -7.06 -0.82
CA VAL A 69 -4.06 -6.72 -0.24
C VAL A 69 -4.08 -5.25 0.14
N ARG A 70 -3.73 -4.96 1.38
CA ARG A 70 -3.63 -3.59 1.85
C ARG A 70 -2.18 -3.11 1.75
N LEU A 71 -1.97 -1.98 1.09
CA LEU A 71 -0.75 -1.20 1.21
C LEU A 71 -0.92 -0.34 2.45
N GLY A 72 -0.40 -0.83 3.57
CA GLY A 72 -0.64 -0.21 4.85
C GLY A 72 0.08 1.10 5.02
N ARG A 73 1.33 1.16 4.51
CA ARG A 73 2.17 2.34 4.64
C ARG A 73 3.11 2.42 3.46
N LEU A 74 3.45 3.64 3.07
CA LEU A 74 4.47 3.93 2.07
C LEU A 74 5.12 5.26 2.47
N ALA A 75 6.42 5.26 2.71
CA ALA A 75 7.13 6.44 3.17
C ALA A 75 8.53 6.51 2.57
N VAL A 76 8.97 7.73 2.25
CA VAL A 76 10.30 8.02 1.72
C VAL A 76 10.96 9.05 2.61
N ASP A 77 12.23 8.80 2.99
CA ASP A 77 13.04 9.74 3.75
C ASP A 77 13.10 11.09 3.03
N ARG A 78 13.05 12.20 3.79
CA ARG A 78 13.01 13.56 3.23
C ARG A 78 14.14 13.83 2.25
N GLN A 79 15.35 13.34 2.55
CA GLN A 79 16.51 13.55 1.69
C GLN A 79 16.44 12.79 0.37
N HIS A 80 15.55 11.81 0.28
CA HIS A 80 15.38 10.96 -0.89
C HIS A 80 14.07 11.20 -1.63
N GLN A 81 13.25 12.14 -1.18
CA GLN A 81 11.99 12.51 -1.84
C GLN A 81 12.26 13.26 -3.15
N GLY A 82 11.32 13.19 -4.07
CA GLY A 82 11.41 13.87 -5.35
C GLY A 82 12.33 13.22 -6.37
N LYS A 83 12.84 12.02 -6.10
CA LYS A 83 13.78 11.30 -6.98
C LYS A 83 13.18 10.03 -7.58
N GLY A 84 11.87 9.84 -7.46
CA GLY A 84 11.18 8.66 -8.00
C GLY A 84 11.25 7.41 -7.14
N LEU A 85 11.80 7.47 -5.93
CA LEU A 85 11.93 6.30 -5.07
C LEU A 85 10.57 5.79 -4.59
N GLY A 86 9.64 6.69 -4.26
CA GLY A 86 8.29 6.31 -3.88
C GLY A 86 7.56 5.55 -4.98
N GLU A 87 7.73 5.99 -6.23
CA GLU A 87 7.15 5.30 -7.39
C GLU A 87 7.76 3.91 -7.57
N LEU A 88 9.08 3.78 -7.43
CA LEU A 88 9.73 2.47 -7.51
C LEU A 88 9.21 1.51 -6.44
N LEU A 89 9.01 1.99 -5.22
CA LEU A 89 8.46 1.17 -4.14
C LEU A 89 7.01 0.80 -4.41
N LEU A 90 6.22 1.72 -4.95
CA LEU A 90 4.84 1.43 -5.30
C LEU A 90 4.78 0.37 -6.39
N MET A 91 5.64 0.44 -7.41
CA MET A 91 5.71 -0.59 -8.45
C MET A 91 6.13 -1.94 -7.88
N ASP A 92 7.05 -1.97 -6.93
CA ASP A 92 7.45 -3.19 -6.24
C ASP A 92 6.27 -3.79 -5.46
N ALA A 93 5.50 -2.95 -4.76
CA ALA A 93 4.31 -3.37 -4.03
C ALA A 93 3.26 -3.96 -4.98
N LEU A 94 3.06 -3.33 -6.15
CA LEU A 94 2.13 -3.84 -7.17
C LEU A 94 2.55 -5.20 -7.69
N MET A 95 3.84 -5.40 -7.94
CA MET A 95 4.35 -6.69 -8.42
C MET A 95 4.17 -7.79 -7.38
N ARG A 96 4.45 -7.50 -6.11
CA ARG A 96 4.24 -8.48 -5.03
C ARG A 96 2.77 -8.80 -4.85
N SER A 97 1.91 -7.80 -4.92
CA SER A 97 0.46 -7.98 -4.81
C SER A 97 -0.08 -8.85 -5.94
N LYS A 98 0.44 -8.66 -7.16
CA LYS A 98 0.04 -9.45 -8.31
C LYS A 98 0.36 -10.94 -8.11
N ARG A 99 1.50 -11.27 -7.51
CA ARG A 99 1.82 -12.65 -7.16
C ARG A 99 0.80 -13.23 -6.19
N ILE A 100 0.39 -12.45 -5.20
CA ILE A 100 -0.62 -12.88 -4.23
C ILE A 100 -1.95 -13.15 -4.91
N TYR A 101 -2.42 -12.26 -5.80
CA TYR A 101 -3.67 -12.46 -6.53
C TYR A 101 -3.62 -13.69 -7.41
N THR A 102 -2.47 -13.95 -8.02
CA THR A 102 -2.30 -15.11 -8.91
C THR A 102 -2.30 -16.41 -8.15
N GLU A 103 -1.69 -16.46 -6.98
CA GLU A 103 -1.51 -17.69 -6.22
C GLU A 103 -2.62 -17.95 -5.21
N ALA A 104 -3.20 -16.92 -4.64
CA ALA A 104 -4.16 -17.07 -3.54
C ALA A 104 -5.51 -16.40 -3.78
N GLY A 105 -5.63 -15.62 -4.85
CA GLY A 105 -6.83 -14.82 -5.07
C GLY A 105 -6.72 -13.45 -4.42
N GLY A 106 -7.76 -12.65 -4.60
CA GLY A 106 -7.80 -11.27 -4.14
C GLY A 106 -8.22 -10.36 -5.28
N ILE A 107 -9.02 -9.34 -4.97
CA ILE A 107 -9.62 -8.49 -5.99
C ILE A 107 -8.75 -7.30 -6.40
N GLY A 108 -7.74 -6.99 -5.62
CA GLY A 108 -6.88 -5.86 -5.90
C GLY A 108 -6.12 -5.36 -4.69
N LEU A 109 -5.42 -4.25 -4.91
CA LEU A 109 -4.67 -3.54 -3.88
C LEU A 109 -5.51 -2.36 -3.39
N PHE A 110 -5.50 -2.12 -2.10
CA PHE A 110 -6.14 -0.94 -1.57
C PHE A 110 -5.26 -0.23 -0.55
N VAL A 111 -5.53 1.05 -0.36
CA VAL A 111 -4.76 1.91 0.53
C VAL A 111 -5.67 2.87 1.28
N ASP A 112 -5.38 3.06 2.56
CA ASP A 112 -5.96 4.14 3.36
C ASP A 112 -4.97 5.30 3.33
N ALA A 113 -5.28 6.35 2.57
CA ALA A 113 -4.41 7.52 2.48
C ALA A 113 -4.49 8.34 3.77
N LEU A 114 -3.37 8.91 4.20
CA LEU A 114 -3.34 9.72 5.41
C LEU A 114 -4.12 11.03 5.26
N ASP A 115 -4.12 11.60 4.05
CA ASP A 115 -4.77 12.87 3.76
C ASP A 115 -5.05 12.99 2.26
N ALA A 116 -5.63 14.13 1.86
CA ALA A 116 -5.96 14.39 0.47
C ALA A 116 -4.73 14.44 -0.45
N GLN A 117 -3.60 14.92 0.05
CA GLN A 117 -2.36 14.96 -0.73
C GLN A 117 -1.89 13.54 -1.05
N ALA A 118 -1.88 12.65 -0.07
CA ALA A 118 -1.54 11.26 -0.28
C ALA A 118 -2.52 10.57 -1.22
N ALA A 119 -3.82 10.83 -1.06
CA ALA A 119 -4.85 10.30 -1.96
C ALA A 119 -4.59 10.72 -3.41
N GLY A 120 -4.26 11.99 -3.64
CA GLY A 120 -3.91 12.50 -4.97
C GLY A 120 -2.69 11.81 -5.56
N TYR A 121 -1.70 11.50 -4.73
CA TYR A 121 -0.53 10.75 -5.16
C TYR A 121 -0.93 9.39 -5.73
N TYR A 122 -1.75 8.64 -4.99
CA TYR A 122 -2.20 7.31 -5.44
C TYR A 122 -3.08 7.40 -6.68
N GLN A 123 -3.93 8.42 -6.78
CA GLN A 123 -4.80 8.61 -7.95
C GLN A 123 -4.00 8.79 -9.23
N ARG A 124 -2.82 9.41 -9.16
CA ARG A 124 -1.94 9.55 -10.33
C ARG A 124 -1.45 8.22 -10.87
N PHE A 125 -1.46 7.17 -10.06
CA PHE A 125 -1.05 5.83 -10.47
C PHE A 125 -2.22 4.91 -10.77
N GLY A 126 -3.42 5.47 -10.92
CA GLY A 126 -4.59 4.72 -11.35
C GLY A 126 -5.48 4.21 -10.22
N PHE A 127 -5.17 4.51 -8.97
CA PHE A 127 -6.07 4.17 -7.87
C PHE A 127 -7.34 5.00 -7.95
N VAL A 128 -8.46 4.36 -7.62
CA VAL A 128 -9.79 4.97 -7.67
C VAL A 128 -10.36 5.05 -6.26
N ALA A 129 -10.84 6.23 -5.87
CA ALA A 129 -11.39 6.43 -4.54
C ALA A 129 -12.73 5.73 -4.36
N SER A 130 -12.98 5.27 -3.14
CA SER A 130 -14.30 4.78 -2.74
C SER A 130 -15.33 5.90 -2.86
N PRO A 131 -16.57 5.60 -3.31
CA PRO A 131 -17.60 6.64 -3.43
C PRO A 131 -17.96 7.30 -2.10
N ASP A 132 -17.81 6.60 -0.99
CA ASP A 132 -18.19 7.10 0.33
C ASP A 132 -17.00 7.50 1.21
N ASN A 133 -15.76 7.30 0.73
CA ASN A 133 -14.56 7.69 1.49
C ASN A 133 -13.42 8.05 0.54
N PRO A 134 -13.13 9.35 0.36
CA PRO A 134 -12.10 9.79 -0.59
C PRO A 134 -10.67 9.39 -0.20
N LEU A 135 -10.45 8.94 1.02
CA LEU A 135 -9.13 8.50 1.49
C LEU A 135 -8.92 6.99 1.38
N LEU A 136 -9.96 6.25 1.00
CA LEU A 136 -9.87 4.82 0.74
C LEU A 136 -9.84 4.61 -0.78
N LEU A 137 -8.72 4.10 -1.29
CA LEU A 137 -8.51 3.98 -2.73
C LEU A 137 -8.19 2.53 -3.10
N PHE A 138 -8.58 2.18 -4.34
CA PHE A 138 -8.48 0.81 -4.85
C PHE A 138 -7.80 0.77 -6.20
N LEU A 139 -7.00 -0.27 -6.41
CA LEU A 139 -6.44 -0.59 -7.72
C LEU A 139 -6.82 -2.05 -8.04
N PRO A 140 -7.72 -2.29 -9.02
CA PRO A 140 -8.16 -3.65 -9.34
C PRO A 140 -7.02 -4.52 -9.85
N ALA A 141 -7.02 -5.80 -9.46
CA ALA A 141 -6.03 -6.76 -9.91
C ALA A 141 -5.98 -6.89 -11.44
N LYS A 142 -7.14 -6.80 -12.10
CA LYS A 142 -7.23 -6.96 -13.56
C LYS A 142 -6.69 -5.78 -14.35
N ILE A 143 -6.61 -4.58 -13.74
CA ILE A 143 -6.06 -3.40 -14.40
C ILE A 143 -4.53 -3.42 -14.36
N ALA A 144 -3.95 -4.15 -13.42
CA ALA A 144 -2.51 -4.30 -13.29
C ALA A 144 -1.90 -5.25 -14.32
N GLU A 145 -2.74 -5.85 -15.16
CA GLU A 145 -2.29 -6.61 -16.31
C GLU A 145 -1.92 -5.66 -17.47
#